data_5f8cff55289f75395220aec041378c0f
#
_entry.id   5f8cff55289f75395220aec041378c0f
#
_cell.length_a   1.000
_cell.length_b   1.000
_cell.length_c   1.000
_cell.angle_alpha   90.00
_cell.angle_beta   90.00
_cell.angle_gamma   90.00
#
_symmetry.space_group_name_H-M   'P 1'
#
loop_
_entity.id
_entity.type
_entity.pdbx_description
1 polymer ?
#
loop_
_entity_poly.entity_id
_entity_poly.type
_entity_poly.pdbx_seq_one_letter_code
_entity_poly.pdbx_strand_id
1 'polypeptide(L)'
;MTIRIAYLGAKSGYQALVETLGDAVDAIHVEANSQALSHALLTASGLVDASMAVPISDAMIDAAPNLKIISCATTGSDHIARESAQANGIAIHTLREDADLLANLTPAAELSWALLMAVARNLPAAVAHTRAGHWRREDFPGTMVQGRTLGLVGVGRIGGWMARYAQAFGMSVLGYDPYQDTLSDGVKPATLEDLFGASDFVSVHVHLSDETRGLVNRALLESAKPGQILINTSRGAIVDEAALLDGLKSGRLGGAGLDVLDGEPDTVNHPLVVYSQSHENVLITPHCGGFSPDAVRLVCARAGQKIMGNLRL
;
A
#
# COMPACT_ATOMS: atom_id res chain seq x y z
N MET A 1 -1.27 -25.81 -28.69
CA MET A 1 -1.80 -24.44 -28.48
C MET A 1 -0.74 -23.68 -27.70
N THR A 2 -0.37 -22.50 -28.17
CA THR A 2 0.56 -21.63 -27.43
C THR A 2 -0.12 -21.12 -26.18
N ILE A 3 0.49 -21.29 -25.02
CA ILE A 3 -0.05 -20.81 -23.75
C ILE A 3 0.12 -19.30 -23.72
N ARG A 4 -0.95 -18.56 -23.48
CA ARG A 4 -0.98 -17.12 -23.47
C ARG A 4 -1.16 -16.60 -22.05
N ILE A 5 -0.26 -15.69 -21.64
CA ILE A 5 -0.29 -15.07 -20.31
C ILE A 5 -0.47 -13.55 -20.48
N ALA A 6 -1.56 -13.03 -19.92
CA ALA A 6 -1.77 -11.59 -19.82
C ALA A 6 -0.96 -11.03 -18.64
N TYR A 7 -0.37 -9.87 -18.82
CA TYR A 7 0.33 -9.13 -17.77
C TYR A 7 -0.23 -7.72 -17.64
N LEU A 8 -0.59 -7.35 -16.44
CA LEU A 8 -1.07 -6.02 -16.10
C LEU A 8 -0.11 -5.39 -15.07
N GLY A 9 0.61 -4.33 -15.47
CA GLY A 9 1.57 -3.67 -14.60
C GLY A 9 2.67 -2.91 -15.35
N ALA A 10 3.73 -2.53 -14.64
CA ALA A 10 4.83 -1.75 -15.19
C ALA A 10 5.70 -2.55 -16.19
N LYS A 11 6.32 -1.82 -17.13
CA LYS A 11 7.19 -2.42 -18.17
C LYS A 11 8.36 -3.23 -17.59
N SER A 12 8.95 -2.79 -16.47
CA SER A 12 10.04 -3.51 -15.78
C SER A 12 9.61 -4.87 -15.26
N GLY A 13 8.37 -4.96 -14.77
CA GLY A 13 7.78 -6.23 -14.33
C GLY A 13 7.43 -7.15 -15.49
N TYR A 14 6.94 -6.60 -16.60
CA TYR A 14 6.73 -7.36 -17.83
C TYR A 14 8.02 -8.01 -18.35
N GLN A 15 9.12 -7.25 -18.34
CA GLN A 15 10.42 -7.78 -18.74
C GLN A 15 10.87 -8.95 -17.84
N ALA A 16 10.74 -8.79 -16.53
CA ALA A 16 11.08 -9.85 -15.59
C ALA A 16 10.17 -11.09 -15.73
N LEU A 17 8.90 -10.89 -16.04
CA LEU A 17 7.97 -11.98 -16.34
C LEU A 17 8.39 -12.74 -17.59
N VAL A 18 8.67 -12.05 -18.70
CA VAL A 18 9.12 -12.68 -19.96
C VAL A 18 10.41 -13.46 -19.75
N GLU A 19 11.40 -12.88 -19.05
CA GLU A 19 12.65 -13.56 -18.70
C GLU A 19 12.38 -14.85 -17.88
N THR A 20 11.37 -14.83 -17.00
CA THR A 20 11.01 -15.98 -16.15
C THR A 20 10.29 -17.07 -16.94
N LEU A 21 9.34 -16.70 -17.81
CA LEU A 21 8.50 -17.63 -18.57
C LEU A 21 9.24 -18.26 -19.77
N GLY A 22 10.24 -17.56 -20.32
CA GLY A 22 10.97 -18.00 -21.51
C GLY A 22 10.12 -18.03 -22.78
N ASP A 23 10.64 -18.67 -23.83
CA ASP A 23 10.06 -18.69 -25.18
C ASP A 23 8.85 -19.63 -25.34
N ALA A 24 8.55 -20.43 -24.33
CA ALA A 24 7.45 -21.41 -24.41
C ALA A 24 6.06 -20.80 -24.24
N VAL A 25 6.00 -19.50 -23.89
CA VAL A 25 4.76 -18.78 -23.50
C VAL A 25 4.65 -17.47 -24.29
N ASP A 26 3.43 -17.20 -24.78
CA ASP A 26 3.07 -15.91 -25.40
C ASP A 26 2.64 -14.93 -24.29
N ALA A 27 3.54 -14.09 -23.80
CA ALA A 27 3.24 -13.07 -22.81
C ALA A 27 2.75 -11.78 -23.46
N ILE A 28 1.62 -11.24 -23.03
CA ILE A 28 1.01 -10.02 -23.55
C ILE A 28 0.98 -8.95 -22.46
N HIS A 29 1.62 -7.79 -22.71
CA HIS A 29 1.49 -6.61 -21.86
C HIS A 29 0.17 -5.89 -22.15
N VAL A 30 -0.72 -5.82 -21.17
CA VAL A 30 -2.07 -5.27 -21.29
C VAL A 30 -2.09 -3.84 -20.73
N GLU A 31 -2.76 -2.94 -21.42
CA GLU A 31 -3.01 -1.59 -20.90
C GLU A 31 -3.88 -1.64 -19.65
N ALA A 32 -3.61 -0.73 -18.70
CA ALA A 32 -4.31 -0.67 -17.42
C ALA A 32 -5.71 -0.04 -17.53
N ASN A 33 -6.58 -0.71 -18.30
CA ASN A 33 -8.01 -0.36 -18.41
C ASN A 33 -8.87 -1.62 -18.56
N SER A 34 -10.13 -1.53 -18.12
CA SER A 34 -11.05 -2.67 -18.08
C SER A 34 -11.33 -3.30 -19.44
N GLN A 35 -11.38 -2.48 -20.51
CA GLN A 35 -11.67 -2.98 -21.86
C GLN A 35 -10.51 -3.82 -22.41
N ALA A 36 -9.27 -3.31 -22.29
CA ALA A 36 -8.08 -4.03 -22.72
C ALA A 36 -7.88 -5.33 -21.95
N LEU A 37 -8.08 -5.29 -20.62
CA LEU A 37 -8.00 -6.49 -19.77
C LEU A 37 -9.06 -7.52 -20.16
N SER A 38 -10.33 -7.12 -20.28
CA SER A 38 -11.41 -8.03 -20.69
C SER A 38 -11.09 -8.70 -22.01
N HIS A 39 -10.60 -7.95 -23.00
CA HIS A 39 -10.24 -8.49 -24.30
C HIS A 39 -9.08 -9.52 -24.22
N ALA A 40 -8.05 -9.22 -23.43
CA ALA A 40 -6.91 -10.11 -23.25
C ALA A 40 -7.30 -11.43 -22.57
N LEU A 41 -8.20 -11.37 -21.60
CA LEU A 41 -8.67 -12.55 -20.85
C LEU A 41 -9.47 -13.54 -21.69
N LEU A 42 -10.08 -13.12 -22.81
CA LEU A 42 -10.79 -14.04 -23.72
C LEU A 42 -9.88 -15.16 -24.27
N THR A 43 -8.58 -14.94 -24.34
CA THR A 43 -7.62 -15.89 -24.93
C THR A 43 -6.52 -16.31 -23.95
N ALA A 44 -6.40 -15.65 -22.79
CA ALA A 44 -5.36 -15.93 -21.83
C ALA A 44 -5.62 -17.20 -21.02
N SER A 45 -4.58 -17.98 -20.79
CA SER A 45 -4.58 -19.14 -19.87
C SER A 45 -4.21 -18.73 -18.44
N GLY A 46 -3.54 -17.61 -18.27
CA GLY A 46 -3.18 -17.02 -16.98
C GLY A 46 -3.08 -15.51 -17.03
N LEU A 47 -3.23 -14.88 -15.88
CA LEU A 47 -3.02 -13.45 -15.66
C LEU A 47 -1.97 -13.25 -14.59
N VAL A 48 -0.98 -12.40 -14.86
CA VAL A 48 -0.14 -11.79 -13.82
C VAL A 48 -0.59 -10.37 -13.60
N ASP A 49 -1.13 -10.08 -12.42
CA ASP A 49 -1.51 -8.72 -12.02
C ASP A 49 -0.48 -8.16 -11.04
N ALA A 50 0.21 -7.11 -11.49
CA ALA A 50 1.21 -6.37 -10.74
C ALA A 50 0.82 -4.90 -10.51
N SER A 51 -0.42 -4.52 -10.85
CA SER A 51 -0.85 -3.12 -10.77
C SER A 51 -1.93 -2.85 -9.75
N MET A 52 -2.86 -3.80 -9.56
CA MET A 52 -4.12 -3.63 -8.82
C MET A 52 -5.00 -2.45 -9.34
N ALA A 53 -4.64 -1.87 -10.48
CA ALA A 53 -5.27 -0.65 -11.01
C ALA A 53 -6.63 -0.91 -11.67
N VAL A 54 -6.91 -2.16 -12.03
CA VAL A 54 -8.16 -2.55 -12.70
C VAL A 54 -8.87 -3.60 -11.85
N PRO A 55 -10.09 -3.33 -11.37
CA PRO A 55 -10.89 -4.35 -10.70
C PRO A 55 -11.20 -5.51 -11.66
N ILE A 56 -10.90 -6.74 -11.23
CA ILE A 56 -11.19 -7.97 -11.98
C ILE A 56 -12.56 -8.46 -11.56
N SER A 57 -13.59 -8.06 -12.34
CA SER A 57 -14.98 -8.30 -12.03
C SER A 57 -15.44 -9.73 -12.36
N ASP A 58 -16.60 -10.13 -11.81
CA ASP A 58 -17.29 -11.38 -12.13
C ASP A 58 -17.46 -11.55 -13.64
N ALA A 59 -17.94 -10.51 -14.33
CA ALA A 59 -18.16 -10.54 -15.77
C ALA A 59 -16.88 -10.80 -16.60
N MET A 60 -15.73 -10.29 -16.14
CA MET A 60 -14.44 -10.58 -16.78
C MET A 60 -14.01 -12.02 -16.60
N ILE A 61 -14.22 -12.56 -15.39
CA ILE A 61 -13.88 -13.94 -15.02
C ILE A 61 -14.77 -14.93 -15.79
N ASP A 62 -16.08 -14.69 -15.80
CA ASP A 62 -17.06 -15.55 -16.46
C ASP A 62 -16.87 -15.57 -17.99
N ALA A 63 -16.38 -14.48 -18.56
CA ALA A 63 -16.08 -14.36 -19.99
C ALA A 63 -14.71 -14.96 -20.40
N ALA A 64 -13.91 -15.48 -19.47
CA ALA A 64 -12.53 -15.94 -19.70
C ALA A 64 -12.43 -17.48 -19.75
N PRO A 65 -12.79 -18.17 -20.84
CA PRO A 65 -13.01 -19.61 -20.90
C PRO A 65 -11.72 -20.44 -20.72
N ASN A 66 -10.57 -19.83 -20.95
CA ASN A 66 -9.27 -20.51 -20.87
C ASN A 66 -8.48 -20.17 -19.62
N LEU A 67 -8.95 -19.19 -18.82
CA LEU A 67 -8.24 -18.72 -17.65
C LEU A 67 -8.20 -19.81 -16.56
N LYS A 68 -7.00 -20.14 -16.07
CA LYS A 68 -6.76 -21.16 -15.06
C LYS A 68 -6.17 -20.59 -13.78
N ILE A 69 -5.49 -19.45 -13.89
CA ILE A 69 -4.76 -18.86 -12.78
C ILE A 69 -4.68 -17.34 -12.90
N ILE A 70 -4.89 -16.66 -11.78
CA ILE A 70 -4.53 -15.26 -11.57
C ILE A 70 -3.42 -15.23 -10.52
N SER A 71 -2.24 -14.77 -10.90
CA SER A 71 -1.08 -14.63 -10.01
C SER A 71 -0.84 -13.14 -9.74
N CYS A 72 -1.13 -12.69 -8.50
CA CYS A 72 -0.89 -11.32 -8.10
C CYS A 72 0.58 -11.17 -7.68
N ALA A 73 1.27 -10.19 -8.28
CA ALA A 73 2.60 -9.77 -7.84
C ALA A 73 2.52 -8.85 -6.60
N THR A 74 1.47 -9.02 -5.79
CA THR A 74 1.15 -8.26 -4.57
C THR A 74 0.68 -9.21 -3.47
N THR A 75 0.61 -8.72 -2.23
CA THR A 75 0.02 -9.47 -1.11
C THR A 75 -1.50 -9.27 -1.03
N GLY A 76 -2.03 -8.14 -1.55
CA GLY A 76 -3.45 -7.86 -1.66
C GLY A 76 -4.07 -8.48 -2.91
N SER A 77 -5.37 -8.78 -2.85
CA SER A 77 -6.18 -9.25 -3.98
C SER A 77 -7.66 -8.90 -3.78
N ASP A 78 -7.89 -7.82 -3.06
CA ASP A 78 -9.22 -7.30 -2.70
C ASP A 78 -9.98 -6.72 -3.92
N HIS A 79 -9.27 -6.44 -5.02
CA HIS A 79 -9.82 -6.00 -6.31
C HIS A 79 -10.26 -7.16 -7.24
N ILE A 80 -10.16 -8.42 -6.81
CA ILE A 80 -10.52 -9.61 -7.62
C ILE A 80 -11.82 -10.22 -7.10
N ALA A 81 -12.76 -10.50 -7.99
CA ALA A 81 -14.00 -11.25 -7.70
C ALA A 81 -13.68 -12.72 -7.38
N ARG A 82 -13.35 -13.01 -6.12
CA ARG A 82 -12.84 -14.30 -5.66
C ARG A 82 -13.86 -15.43 -5.78
N GLU A 83 -15.13 -15.15 -5.48
CA GLU A 83 -16.20 -16.14 -5.53
C GLU A 83 -16.42 -16.63 -6.97
N SER A 84 -16.43 -15.70 -7.93
CA SER A 84 -16.52 -16.05 -9.34
C SER A 84 -15.30 -16.84 -9.82
N ALA A 85 -14.09 -16.44 -9.43
CA ALA A 85 -12.87 -17.19 -9.76
C ALA A 85 -12.92 -18.63 -9.21
N GLN A 86 -13.37 -18.81 -7.97
CA GLN A 86 -13.53 -20.13 -7.37
C GLN A 86 -14.58 -20.99 -8.10
N ALA A 87 -15.73 -20.39 -8.43
CA ALA A 87 -16.81 -21.06 -9.16
C ALA A 87 -16.36 -21.53 -10.56
N ASN A 88 -15.47 -20.76 -11.21
CA ASN A 88 -14.90 -21.08 -12.52
C ASN A 88 -13.62 -21.95 -12.44
N GLY A 89 -13.22 -22.41 -11.24
CA GLY A 89 -12.03 -23.26 -11.05
C GLY A 89 -10.70 -22.53 -11.31
N ILE A 90 -10.68 -21.20 -11.19
CA ILE A 90 -9.50 -20.37 -11.41
C ILE A 90 -8.74 -20.22 -10.09
N ALA A 91 -7.47 -20.62 -10.08
CA ALA A 91 -6.61 -20.47 -8.93
C ALA A 91 -6.20 -18.98 -8.75
N ILE A 92 -6.27 -18.44 -7.53
CA ILE A 92 -5.72 -17.11 -7.21
C ILE A 92 -4.54 -17.30 -6.28
N HIS A 93 -3.36 -16.88 -6.73
CA HIS A 93 -2.13 -16.84 -5.93
C HIS A 93 -1.73 -15.39 -5.65
N THR A 94 -1.23 -15.16 -4.44
CA THR A 94 -0.68 -13.87 -4.02
C THR A 94 0.72 -14.09 -3.46
N LEU A 95 1.43 -13.04 -3.10
CA LEU A 95 2.74 -13.14 -2.45
C LEU A 95 2.66 -13.50 -0.96
N ARG A 96 1.47 -13.64 -0.36
CA ARG A 96 1.34 -13.94 1.09
C ARG A 96 2.08 -15.20 1.52
N GLU A 97 2.20 -16.18 0.62
CA GLU A 97 2.87 -17.46 0.87
C GLU A 97 4.40 -17.38 0.71
N ASP A 98 4.93 -16.29 0.17
CA ASP A 98 6.35 -16.13 -0.18
C ASP A 98 7.12 -15.41 0.94
N ALA A 99 7.15 -15.99 2.13
CA ALA A 99 7.76 -15.38 3.31
C ALA A 99 9.25 -15.04 3.10
N ASP A 100 9.99 -15.85 2.37
CA ASP A 100 11.39 -15.67 2.01
C ASP A 100 11.61 -14.41 1.15
N LEU A 101 10.76 -14.22 0.13
CA LEU A 101 10.79 -13.02 -0.71
C LEU A 101 10.35 -11.79 0.09
N LEU A 102 9.24 -11.91 0.82
CA LEU A 102 8.63 -10.80 1.54
C LEU A 102 9.51 -10.28 2.67
N ALA A 103 10.32 -11.12 3.32
CA ALA A 103 11.19 -10.72 4.43
C ALA A 103 12.11 -9.53 4.09
N ASN A 104 12.57 -9.47 2.84
CA ASN A 104 13.51 -8.45 2.35
C ASN A 104 12.87 -7.43 1.39
N LEU A 105 11.55 -7.45 1.25
CA LEU A 105 10.82 -6.52 0.38
C LEU A 105 10.38 -5.30 1.19
N THR A 106 11.14 -4.22 1.13
CA THR A 106 11.02 -3.04 2.01
C THR A 106 10.35 -1.79 1.43
N PRO A 107 10.08 -1.64 0.11
CA PRO A 107 9.69 -0.35 -0.47
C PRO A 107 8.49 0.32 0.21
N ALA A 108 7.46 -0.45 0.62
CA ALA A 108 6.30 0.11 1.29
C ALA A 108 6.64 0.69 2.68
N ALA A 109 7.55 0.06 3.43
CA ALA A 109 8.03 0.60 4.70
C ALA A 109 8.89 1.84 4.48
N GLU A 110 9.72 1.84 3.43
CA GLU A 110 10.56 2.99 3.05
C GLU A 110 9.72 4.20 2.66
N LEU A 111 8.65 4.01 1.87
CA LEU A 111 7.73 5.10 1.54
C LEU A 111 6.98 5.59 2.78
N SER A 112 6.52 4.69 3.66
CA SER A 112 5.85 5.07 4.91
C SER A 112 6.77 5.95 5.76
N TRP A 113 8.05 5.57 5.88
CA TRP A 113 9.05 6.35 6.59
C TRP A 113 9.36 7.68 5.90
N ALA A 114 9.46 7.69 4.58
CA ALA A 114 9.67 8.91 3.80
C ALA A 114 8.52 9.90 3.97
N LEU A 115 7.26 9.44 3.91
CA LEU A 115 6.08 10.26 4.16
C LEU A 115 6.08 10.83 5.58
N LEU A 116 6.37 10.00 6.60
CA LEU A 116 6.50 10.45 7.99
C LEU A 116 7.50 11.59 8.10
N MET A 117 8.72 11.39 7.58
CA MET A 117 9.78 12.40 7.64
C MET A 117 9.45 13.64 6.82
N ALA A 118 8.82 13.48 5.67
CA ALA A 118 8.45 14.61 4.80
C ALA A 118 7.40 15.50 5.46
N VAL A 119 6.37 14.92 6.10
CA VAL A 119 5.36 15.67 6.87
C VAL A 119 5.99 16.29 8.11
N ALA A 120 6.73 15.51 8.91
CA ALA A 120 7.37 16.01 10.14
C ALA A 120 8.32 17.16 9.90
N ARG A 121 8.93 17.28 8.72
CA ARG A 121 9.92 18.32 8.39
C ARG A 121 9.42 19.35 7.42
N ASN A 122 8.12 19.39 7.09
CA ASN A 122 7.53 20.31 6.09
C ASN A 122 8.31 20.31 4.77
N LEU A 123 8.82 19.14 4.36
CA LEU A 123 9.81 19.04 3.29
C LEU A 123 9.29 19.52 1.92
N PRO A 124 8.07 19.13 1.45
CA PRO A 124 7.55 19.58 0.16
C PRO A 124 7.39 21.10 0.09
N ALA A 125 6.85 21.72 1.14
CA ALA A 125 6.70 23.17 1.25
C ALA A 125 8.03 23.91 1.20
N ALA A 126 9.02 23.46 1.97
CA ALA A 126 10.36 24.02 1.97
C ALA A 126 11.03 23.94 0.59
N VAL A 127 10.85 22.80 -0.11
CA VAL A 127 11.36 22.62 -1.48
C VAL A 127 10.64 23.54 -2.47
N ALA A 128 9.31 23.66 -2.38
CA ALA A 128 8.54 24.58 -3.24
C ALA A 128 8.96 26.03 -3.05
N HIS A 129 9.16 26.44 -1.79
CA HIS A 129 9.62 27.79 -1.42
C HIS A 129 10.98 28.15 -2.06
N THR A 130 11.97 27.25 -1.99
CA THR A 130 13.27 27.49 -2.61
C THR A 130 13.21 27.48 -4.14
N ARG A 131 12.38 26.64 -4.74
CA ARG A 131 12.12 26.63 -6.20
C ARG A 131 11.47 27.93 -6.69
N ALA A 132 10.68 28.60 -5.83
CA ALA A 132 10.11 29.92 -6.10
C ALA A 132 11.11 31.07 -5.89
N GLY A 133 12.38 30.76 -5.59
CA GLY A 133 13.44 31.77 -5.41
C GLY A 133 13.49 32.41 -4.01
N HIS A 134 12.81 31.85 -3.03
CA HIS A 134 12.80 32.31 -1.66
C HIS A 134 13.83 31.57 -0.79
N TRP A 135 14.23 32.18 0.36
CA TRP A 135 15.20 31.57 1.29
C TRP A 135 14.91 31.99 2.74
N ARG A 136 13.81 31.42 3.31
CA ARG A 136 13.36 31.76 4.67
C ARG A 136 13.06 30.46 5.43
N ARG A 137 13.96 30.05 6.31
CA ARG A 137 13.85 28.80 7.10
C ARG A 137 12.77 28.87 8.20
N GLU A 138 12.49 30.08 8.68
CA GLU A 138 11.56 30.32 9.78
C GLU A 138 10.11 29.93 9.44
N ASP A 139 9.79 29.87 8.14
CA ASP A 139 8.45 29.49 7.65
C ASP A 139 8.21 27.96 7.72
N PHE A 140 9.26 27.15 7.99
CA PHE A 140 9.20 25.68 7.97
C PHE A 140 9.68 25.05 9.29
N PRO A 141 9.01 25.31 10.44
CA PRO A 141 9.37 24.70 11.71
C PRO A 141 9.05 23.21 11.65
N GLY A 142 10.08 22.37 11.59
CA GLY A 142 9.93 20.93 11.59
C GLY A 142 9.94 20.32 12.98
N THR A 143 9.42 19.11 13.08
CA THR A 143 9.45 18.30 14.31
C THR A 143 10.67 17.40 14.34
N MET A 144 11.42 17.39 15.44
CA MET A 144 12.47 16.41 15.71
C MET A 144 11.83 15.10 16.15
N VAL A 145 12.17 13.98 15.49
CA VAL A 145 11.57 12.68 15.78
C VAL A 145 12.23 11.94 16.95
N GLN A 146 13.51 12.19 17.21
CA GLN A 146 14.22 11.61 18.35
C GLN A 146 13.49 11.94 19.68
N GLY A 147 13.32 10.93 20.52
CA GLY A 147 12.59 11.04 21.79
C GLY A 147 11.07 11.08 21.65
N ARG A 148 10.53 11.02 20.44
CA ARG A 148 9.10 10.94 20.16
C ARG A 148 8.62 9.49 20.14
N THR A 149 7.30 9.30 20.11
CA THR A 149 6.65 7.99 20.09
C THR A 149 6.02 7.73 18.74
N LEU A 150 6.33 6.58 18.13
CA LEU A 150 5.63 6.01 16.98
C LEU A 150 4.66 4.94 17.43
N GLY A 151 3.38 5.07 17.11
CA GLY A 151 2.37 4.03 17.26
C GLY A 151 2.22 3.25 15.94
N LEU A 152 2.24 1.93 16.02
CA LEU A 152 2.08 1.03 14.88
C LEU A 152 0.76 0.28 15.00
N VAL A 153 -0.16 0.51 14.08
CA VAL A 153 -1.39 -0.29 13.92
C VAL A 153 -1.08 -1.40 12.95
N GLY A 154 -0.80 -2.60 13.48
CA GLY A 154 -0.22 -3.74 12.76
C GLY A 154 1.32 -3.74 12.86
N VAL A 155 1.87 -4.81 13.46
CA VAL A 155 3.32 -5.00 13.65
C VAL A 155 3.84 -6.19 12.82
N GLY A 156 3.15 -6.48 11.72
CA GLY A 156 3.59 -7.47 10.75
C GLY A 156 4.87 -7.06 10.01
N ARG A 157 5.04 -7.55 8.79
CA ARG A 157 6.26 -7.31 7.99
C ARG A 157 6.59 -5.81 7.84
N ILE A 158 5.64 -4.99 7.39
CA ILE A 158 5.88 -3.55 7.14
C ILE A 158 6.02 -2.81 8.48
N GLY A 159 5.11 -3.07 9.44
CA GLY A 159 5.19 -2.46 10.77
C GLY A 159 6.49 -2.80 11.51
N GLY A 160 7.00 -4.03 11.35
CA GLY A 160 8.30 -4.44 11.90
C GLY A 160 9.49 -3.67 11.30
N TRP A 161 9.48 -3.37 10.01
CA TRP A 161 10.47 -2.48 9.40
C TRP A 161 10.34 -1.04 9.92
N MET A 162 9.11 -0.52 10.04
CA MET A 162 8.87 0.80 10.62
C MET A 162 9.37 0.90 12.07
N ALA A 163 9.18 -0.17 12.87
CA ALA A 163 9.73 -0.24 14.23
C ALA A 163 11.27 -0.11 14.24
N ARG A 164 11.97 -0.85 13.36
CA ARG A 164 13.43 -0.76 13.21
C ARG A 164 13.89 0.64 12.82
N TYR A 165 13.20 1.28 11.87
CA TYR A 165 13.53 2.65 11.46
C TYR A 165 13.34 3.63 12.62
N ALA A 166 12.19 3.57 13.32
CA ALA A 166 11.90 4.43 14.45
C ALA A 166 12.95 4.28 15.57
N GLN A 167 13.33 3.06 15.92
CA GLN A 167 14.36 2.78 16.91
C GLN A 167 15.73 3.33 16.50
N ALA A 168 16.11 3.18 15.22
CA ALA A 168 17.36 3.75 14.72
C ALA A 168 17.39 5.29 14.77
N PHE A 169 16.21 5.93 14.73
CA PHE A 169 16.06 7.38 14.93
C PHE A 169 15.83 7.79 16.39
N GLY A 170 15.96 6.85 17.35
CA GLY A 170 15.84 7.13 18.78
C GLY A 170 14.42 7.41 19.25
N MET A 171 13.40 6.85 18.57
CA MET A 171 12.00 6.93 18.96
C MET A 171 11.62 5.77 19.89
N SER A 172 10.60 6.00 20.74
CA SER A 172 9.86 4.92 21.39
C SER A 172 8.81 4.35 20.45
N VAL A 173 8.53 3.03 20.54
CA VAL A 173 7.56 2.39 19.65
C VAL A 173 6.48 1.68 20.47
N LEU A 174 5.22 2.01 20.20
CA LEU A 174 4.03 1.30 20.66
C LEU A 174 3.46 0.49 19.50
N GLY A 175 2.91 -0.69 19.78
CA GLY A 175 2.32 -1.54 18.75
C GLY A 175 0.99 -2.13 19.17
N TYR A 176 0.05 -2.14 18.24
CA TYR A 176 -1.20 -2.88 18.31
C TYR A 176 -1.24 -3.93 17.22
N ASP A 177 -1.26 -5.19 17.58
CA ASP A 177 -1.46 -6.31 16.65
C ASP A 177 -2.13 -7.48 17.41
N PRO A 178 -3.44 -7.70 17.22
CA PRO A 178 -4.17 -8.72 17.96
C PRO A 178 -3.85 -10.15 17.52
N TYR A 179 -3.08 -10.32 16.43
CA TYR A 179 -2.72 -11.63 15.87
C TYR A 179 -1.30 -12.08 16.23
N GLN A 180 -0.58 -11.28 17.03
CA GLN A 180 0.77 -11.60 17.47
C GLN A 180 0.85 -11.64 19.01
N ASP A 181 1.19 -12.80 19.57
CA ASP A 181 1.43 -12.96 21.00
C ASP A 181 2.67 -12.19 21.47
N THR A 182 3.64 -11.99 20.58
CA THR A 182 4.88 -11.26 20.85
C THR A 182 5.19 -10.33 19.69
N LEU A 183 5.32 -9.04 19.98
CA LEU A 183 5.69 -8.04 18.99
C LEU A 183 7.21 -8.04 18.73
N SER A 184 7.63 -7.38 17.66
CA SER A 184 9.04 -7.18 17.33
C SER A 184 9.82 -6.54 18.48
N ASP A 185 11.12 -6.85 18.59
CA ASP A 185 11.99 -6.33 19.63
C ASP A 185 11.90 -4.80 19.79
N GLY A 186 11.76 -4.36 21.05
CA GLY A 186 11.66 -2.95 21.40
C GLY A 186 10.31 -2.29 21.10
N VAL A 187 9.32 -3.04 20.58
CA VAL A 187 7.93 -2.58 20.45
C VAL A 187 7.16 -2.93 21.72
N LYS A 188 6.57 -1.92 22.36
CA LYS A 188 5.73 -2.13 23.54
C LYS A 188 4.28 -2.33 23.11
N PRO A 189 3.60 -3.40 23.55
CA PRO A 189 2.19 -3.60 23.22
C PRO A 189 1.32 -2.51 23.85
N ALA A 190 0.28 -2.09 23.14
CA ALA A 190 -0.68 -1.09 23.58
C ALA A 190 -2.08 -1.40 23.02
N THR A 191 -3.13 -0.90 23.67
CA THR A 191 -4.47 -0.82 23.08
C THR A 191 -4.48 0.26 21.99
N LEU A 192 -5.50 0.27 21.13
CA LEU A 192 -5.62 1.34 20.11
C LEU A 192 -5.77 2.71 20.76
N GLU A 193 -6.56 2.82 21.82
CA GLU A 193 -6.80 4.05 22.57
C GLU A 193 -5.52 4.59 23.19
N ASP A 194 -4.75 3.74 23.87
CA ASP A 194 -3.48 4.13 24.48
C ASP A 194 -2.45 4.51 23.41
N LEU A 195 -2.43 3.77 22.28
CA LEU A 195 -1.54 4.04 21.17
C LEU A 195 -1.82 5.42 20.56
N PHE A 196 -3.09 5.75 20.25
CA PHE A 196 -3.45 7.05 19.68
C PHE A 196 -3.24 8.19 20.67
N GLY A 197 -3.57 7.98 21.96
CA GLY A 197 -3.41 8.99 23.01
C GLY A 197 -1.95 9.33 23.35
N ALA A 198 -1.02 8.37 23.19
CA ALA A 198 0.39 8.54 23.58
C ALA A 198 1.34 8.85 22.42
N SER A 199 0.99 8.51 21.19
CA SER A 199 1.92 8.61 20.04
C SER A 199 1.96 10.00 19.42
N ASP A 200 3.14 10.45 19.05
CA ASP A 200 3.33 11.67 18.23
C ASP A 200 3.08 11.39 16.75
N PHE A 201 3.34 10.15 16.33
CA PHE A 201 3.12 9.63 14.98
C PHE A 201 2.38 8.31 15.08
N VAL A 202 1.43 8.07 14.19
CA VAL A 202 0.76 6.77 14.04
C VAL A 202 0.91 6.30 12.61
N SER A 203 1.27 5.02 12.41
CA SER A 203 1.41 4.42 11.09
C SER A 203 0.61 3.13 10.98
N VAL A 204 -0.18 3.01 9.90
CA VAL A 204 -1.16 1.93 9.72
C VAL A 204 -0.60 0.89 8.76
N HIS A 205 -0.54 -0.38 9.21
CA HIS A 205 0.07 -1.51 8.49
C HIS A 205 -0.73 -2.80 8.61
N VAL A 206 -2.05 -2.71 8.64
CA VAL A 206 -2.96 -3.86 8.63
C VAL A 206 -3.52 -4.10 7.24
N HIS A 207 -3.96 -5.34 6.96
CA HIS A 207 -4.71 -5.65 5.75
C HIS A 207 -6.15 -5.17 5.88
N LEU A 208 -6.79 -4.86 4.75
CA LEU A 208 -8.23 -4.59 4.72
C LEU A 208 -9.02 -5.90 4.86
N SER A 209 -9.92 -5.92 5.81
CA SER A 209 -10.91 -6.97 6.06
C SER A 209 -12.15 -6.34 6.69
N ASP A 210 -13.20 -7.13 6.93
CA ASP A 210 -14.39 -6.64 7.63
C ASP A 210 -14.06 -6.15 9.04
N GLU A 211 -13.05 -6.74 9.71
CA GLU A 211 -12.61 -6.35 11.06
C GLU A 211 -11.76 -5.07 11.06
N THR A 212 -11.06 -4.77 9.98
CA THR A 212 -10.14 -3.63 9.89
C THR A 212 -10.71 -2.46 9.09
N ARG A 213 -11.86 -2.63 8.43
CA ARG A 213 -12.56 -1.54 7.78
C ARG A 213 -13.03 -0.51 8.81
N GLY A 214 -12.59 0.74 8.65
CA GLY A 214 -12.88 1.82 9.60
C GLY A 214 -12.27 1.59 11.00
N LEU A 215 -11.25 0.74 11.11
CA LEU A 215 -10.55 0.47 12.37
C LEU A 215 -10.04 1.75 13.03
N VAL A 216 -9.43 2.64 12.23
CA VAL A 216 -9.04 3.98 12.66
C VAL A 216 -10.25 4.89 12.50
N ASN A 217 -11.13 4.81 13.47
CA ASN A 217 -12.41 5.48 13.50
C ASN A 217 -12.34 6.90 14.07
N ARG A 218 -13.46 7.61 14.03
CA ARG A 218 -13.60 8.98 14.57
C ARG A 218 -13.17 9.08 16.03
N ALA A 219 -13.57 8.15 16.89
CA ALA A 219 -13.28 8.21 18.32
C ALA A 219 -11.76 8.13 18.59
N LEU A 220 -11.03 7.28 17.86
CA LEU A 220 -9.56 7.21 17.94
C LEU A 220 -8.91 8.51 17.48
N LEU A 221 -9.35 9.08 16.35
CA LEU A 221 -8.81 10.33 15.83
C LEU A 221 -9.10 11.53 16.74
N GLU A 222 -10.25 11.54 17.41
CA GLU A 222 -10.59 12.54 18.44
C GLU A 222 -9.80 12.38 19.74
N SER A 223 -9.39 11.15 20.09
CA SER A 223 -8.53 10.87 21.25
C SER A 223 -7.05 11.08 20.96
N ALA A 224 -6.69 11.27 19.69
CA ALA A 224 -5.30 11.43 19.27
C ALA A 224 -4.57 12.55 20.02
N LYS A 225 -3.29 12.33 20.29
CA LYS A 225 -2.41 13.35 20.88
C LYS A 225 -2.44 14.63 20.01
N PRO A 226 -2.64 15.82 20.57
CA PRO A 226 -2.65 17.06 19.79
C PRO A 226 -1.41 17.22 18.93
N GLY A 227 -1.59 17.50 17.63
CA GLY A 227 -0.51 17.62 16.66
C GLY A 227 0.02 16.28 16.13
N GLN A 228 -0.64 15.16 16.43
CA GLN A 228 -0.29 13.84 15.91
C GLN A 228 -0.29 13.81 14.38
N ILE A 229 0.68 13.09 13.79
CA ILE A 229 0.75 12.85 12.35
C ILE A 229 0.35 11.41 12.07
N LEU A 230 -0.60 11.23 11.12
CA LEU A 230 -1.06 9.91 10.68
C LEU A 230 -0.41 9.51 9.35
N ILE A 231 0.09 8.27 9.27
CA ILE A 231 0.61 7.67 8.03
C ILE A 231 -0.25 6.46 7.66
N ASN A 232 -0.78 6.43 6.45
CA ASN A 232 -1.48 5.27 5.92
C ASN A 232 -0.95 4.89 4.53
N THR A 233 -0.29 3.75 4.46
CA THR A 233 0.21 3.13 3.23
C THR A 233 -0.36 1.71 3.04
N SER A 234 -1.49 1.44 3.71
CA SER A 234 -2.18 0.14 3.66
C SER A 234 -3.37 0.17 2.71
N ARG A 235 -4.55 0.63 3.17
CA ARG A 235 -5.77 0.85 2.39
C ARG A 235 -6.54 2.06 2.95
N GLY A 236 -7.14 2.87 2.08
CA GLY A 236 -7.93 4.04 2.49
C GLY A 236 -9.07 3.68 3.43
N ALA A 237 -9.85 2.66 3.08
CA ALA A 237 -11.02 2.21 3.84
C ALA A 237 -10.74 1.72 5.29
N ILE A 238 -9.47 1.62 5.72
CA ILE A 238 -9.10 1.32 7.11
C ILE A 238 -9.29 2.55 8.02
N VAL A 239 -9.21 3.74 7.44
CA VAL A 239 -9.32 5.02 8.15
C VAL A 239 -10.66 5.69 7.83
N ASP A 240 -11.33 6.23 8.84
CA ASP A 240 -12.44 7.18 8.64
C ASP A 240 -11.85 8.49 8.10
N GLU A 241 -11.81 8.60 6.78
CA GLU A 241 -11.18 9.74 6.07
C GLU A 241 -11.94 11.04 6.26
N ALA A 242 -13.25 10.99 6.55
CA ALA A 242 -14.02 12.17 6.91
C ALA A 242 -13.60 12.69 8.29
N ALA A 243 -13.43 11.79 9.27
CA ALA A 243 -12.94 12.16 10.59
C ALA A 243 -11.47 12.63 10.55
N LEU A 244 -10.63 12.01 9.70
CA LEU A 244 -9.26 12.45 9.46
C LEU A 244 -9.25 13.90 8.95
N LEU A 245 -10.07 14.22 7.95
CA LEU A 245 -10.18 15.57 7.40
C LEU A 245 -10.65 16.59 8.44
N ASP A 246 -11.65 16.23 9.29
CA ASP A 246 -12.13 17.08 10.39
C ASP A 246 -11.00 17.34 11.40
N GLY A 247 -10.21 16.33 11.75
CA GLY A 247 -9.07 16.44 12.64
C GLY A 247 -7.97 17.35 12.09
N LEU A 248 -7.70 17.27 10.79
CA LEU A 248 -6.76 18.16 10.09
C LEU A 248 -7.24 19.60 10.04
N LYS A 249 -8.51 19.83 9.68
CA LYS A 249 -9.11 21.17 9.62
C LYS A 249 -9.18 21.87 10.99
N SER A 250 -9.44 21.11 12.05
CA SER A 250 -9.47 21.65 13.41
C SER A 250 -8.09 21.90 14.02
N GLY A 251 -7.02 21.41 13.37
CA GLY A 251 -5.64 21.46 13.90
C GLY A 251 -5.36 20.46 15.02
N ARG A 252 -6.30 19.54 15.32
CA ARG A 252 -6.06 18.44 16.27
C ARG A 252 -4.97 17.51 15.76
N LEU A 253 -5.04 17.16 14.47
CA LEU A 253 -3.98 16.42 13.78
C LEU A 253 -3.03 17.40 13.12
N GLY A 254 -1.73 17.17 13.32
CA GLY A 254 -0.67 18.01 12.77
C GLY A 254 -0.44 17.78 11.28
N GLY A 255 -0.79 16.60 10.77
CA GLY A 255 -0.63 16.27 9.36
C GLY A 255 -0.96 14.82 9.04
N ALA A 256 -0.90 14.51 7.74
CA ALA A 256 -1.07 13.13 7.25
C ALA A 256 -0.16 12.84 6.05
N GLY A 257 0.35 11.61 5.98
CA GLY A 257 1.03 11.03 4.82
C GLY A 257 0.27 9.81 4.33
N LEU A 258 -0.33 9.90 3.15
CA LEU A 258 -1.25 8.90 2.62
C LEU A 258 -0.72 8.39 1.27
N ASP A 259 -0.59 7.08 1.12
CA ASP A 259 -0.30 6.46 -0.17
C ASP A 259 -1.56 5.83 -0.79
N VAL A 260 -2.65 5.81 -0.02
CA VAL A 260 -3.91 5.17 -0.37
C VAL A 260 -5.10 6.02 0.04
N LEU A 261 -6.19 5.92 -0.73
CA LEU A 261 -7.46 6.58 -0.44
C LEU A 261 -8.63 5.61 -0.67
N ASP A 262 -9.74 5.80 0.05
CA ASP A 262 -10.95 5.04 -0.23
C ASP A 262 -11.56 5.52 -1.56
N GLY A 263 -11.90 4.58 -2.45
CA GLY A 263 -12.41 4.89 -3.79
C GLY A 263 -11.34 5.11 -4.88
N GLU A 264 -10.05 4.89 -4.58
CA GLU A 264 -9.02 4.91 -5.61
C GLU A 264 -9.32 3.88 -6.74
N PRO A 265 -8.97 4.15 -8.01
CA PRO A 265 -8.14 5.26 -8.47
C PRO A 265 -8.89 6.57 -8.79
N ASP A 266 -10.22 6.63 -8.64
CA ASP A 266 -10.99 7.85 -8.95
C ASP A 266 -10.96 8.83 -7.77
N THR A 267 -9.85 9.58 -7.66
CA THR A 267 -9.57 10.45 -6.51
C THR A 267 -9.58 11.93 -6.81
N VAL A 268 -9.88 12.36 -8.05
CA VAL A 268 -9.78 13.78 -8.47
C VAL A 268 -10.59 14.73 -7.58
N ASN A 269 -11.80 14.32 -7.18
CA ASN A 269 -12.68 15.09 -6.31
C ASN A 269 -12.66 14.60 -4.85
N HIS A 270 -11.72 13.75 -4.49
CA HIS A 270 -11.64 13.22 -3.13
C HIS A 270 -11.35 14.34 -2.13
N PRO A 271 -12.11 14.45 -1.01
CA PRO A 271 -12.01 15.58 -0.07
C PRO A 271 -10.59 15.82 0.47
N LEU A 272 -9.82 14.76 0.74
CA LEU A 272 -8.42 14.88 1.19
C LEU A 272 -7.50 15.38 0.07
N VAL A 273 -7.74 14.99 -1.19
CA VAL A 273 -6.99 15.50 -2.35
C VAL A 273 -7.26 16.98 -2.54
N VAL A 274 -8.54 17.39 -2.50
CA VAL A 274 -8.91 18.80 -2.58
C VAL A 274 -8.29 19.61 -1.44
N TYR A 275 -8.31 19.09 -0.21
CA TYR A 275 -7.69 19.73 0.95
C TYR A 275 -6.17 19.90 0.78
N SER A 276 -5.48 18.87 0.30
CA SER A 276 -4.03 18.88 0.12
C SER A 276 -3.52 19.92 -0.90
N GLN A 277 -4.38 20.39 -1.83
CA GLN A 277 -4.01 21.41 -2.81
C GLN A 277 -3.66 22.77 -2.20
N SER A 278 -4.15 23.04 -0.97
CA SER A 278 -3.93 24.29 -0.25
C SER A 278 -3.35 24.12 1.16
N HIS A 279 -3.08 22.88 1.58
CA HIS A 279 -2.60 22.55 2.91
C HIS A 279 -1.41 21.59 2.83
N GLU A 280 -0.23 22.10 3.11
CA GLU A 280 1.05 21.40 2.92
C GLU A 280 1.35 20.35 3.99
N ASN A 281 0.53 20.25 5.03
CA ASN A 281 0.61 19.23 6.07
C ASN A 281 -0.05 17.88 5.68
N VAL A 282 -0.61 17.78 4.47
CA VAL A 282 -1.13 16.52 3.91
C VAL A 282 -0.39 16.18 2.63
N LEU A 283 0.28 15.05 2.63
CA LEU A 283 0.98 14.49 1.48
C LEU A 283 0.26 13.25 1.00
N ILE A 284 -0.05 13.21 -0.30
CA ILE A 284 -0.72 12.06 -0.92
C ILE A 284 0.14 11.58 -2.08
N THR A 285 0.42 10.28 -2.11
CA THR A 285 1.10 9.60 -3.21
C THR A 285 0.15 8.58 -3.87
N PRO A 286 0.32 8.28 -5.17
CA PRO A 286 -0.69 7.52 -5.95
C PRO A 286 -0.49 6.00 -5.82
N HIS A 287 -0.60 5.46 -4.61
CA HIS A 287 -0.47 4.03 -4.28
C HIS A 287 0.83 3.41 -4.83
N CYS A 288 1.95 4.08 -4.57
CA CYS A 288 3.26 3.69 -5.08
C CYS A 288 4.19 3.04 -4.03
N GLY A 289 3.69 2.72 -2.83
CA GLY A 289 4.50 2.16 -1.73
C GLY A 289 5.26 0.88 -2.09
N GLY A 290 4.68 0.02 -2.89
CA GLY A 290 5.36 -1.18 -3.40
C GLY A 290 6.14 -0.97 -4.70
N PHE A 291 6.09 0.23 -5.29
CA PHE A 291 6.54 0.50 -6.64
C PHE A 291 7.98 1.00 -6.68
N SER A 292 8.93 0.05 -6.61
CA SER A 292 10.32 0.29 -7.02
C SER A 292 10.71 -0.69 -8.11
N PRO A 293 11.50 -0.31 -9.12
CA PRO A 293 11.88 -1.20 -10.24
C PRO A 293 12.46 -2.54 -9.77
N ASP A 294 13.29 -2.52 -8.75
CA ASP A 294 13.93 -3.72 -8.19
C ASP A 294 12.91 -4.66 -7.54
N ALA A 295 12.01 -4.12 -6.71
CA ALA A 295 10.94 -4.88 -6.09
C ALA A 295 9.96 -5.43 -7.13
N VAL A 296 9.54 -4.59 -8.10
CA VAL A 296 8.63 -4.99 -9.18
C VAL A 296 9.19 -6.16 -9.97
N ARG A 297 10.49 -6.15 -10.31
CA ARG A 297 11.13 -7.27 -10.99
C ARG A 297 11.07 -8.56 -10.18
N LEU A 298 11.41 -8.50 -8.89
CA LEU A 298 11.40 -9.66 -7.99
C LEU A 298 9.99 -10.27 -7.84
N VAL A 299 8.98 -9.43 -7.60
CA VAL A 299 7.61 -9.91 -7.38
C VAL A 299 6.97 -10.45 -8.67
N CYS A 300 7.28 -9.84 -9.83
CA CYS A 300 6.77 -10.32 -11.12
C CYS A 300 7.44 -11.63 -11.56
N ALA A 301 8.74 -11.80 -11.29
CA ALA A 301 9.41 -13.07 -11.50
C ALA A 301 8.77 -14.18 -10.63
N ARG A 302 8.52 -13.92 -9.34
CA ARG A 302 7.85 -14.88 -8.45
C ARG A 302 6.42 -15.19 -8.92
N ALA A 303 5.66 -14.21 -9.36
CA ALA A 303 4.33 -14.41 -9.93
C ALA A 303 4.37 -15.28 -11.20
N GLY A 304 5.37 -15.07 -12.06
CA GLY A 304 5.64 -15.91 -13.23
C GLY A 304 5.96 -17.37 -12.86
N GLN A 305 6.78 -17.60 -11.84
CA GLN A 305 7.07 -18.95 -11.34
C GLN A 305 5.79 -19.68 -10.87
N LYS A 306 4.87 -18.97 -10.21
CA LYS A 306 3.57 -19.55 -9.80
C LYS A 306 2.70 -19.91 -11.01
N ILE A 307 2.70 -19.09 -12.06
CA ILE A 307 2.05 -19.41 -13.34
C ILE A 307 2.61 -20.72 -13.90
N MET A 308 3.94 -20.83 -14.00
CA MET A 308 4.61 -22.04 -14.53
C MET A 308 4.24 -23.28 -13.72
N GLY A 309 4.28 -23.21 -12.39
CA GLY A 309 3.96 -24.32 -11.51
C GLY A 309 2.50 -24.77 -11.66
N ASN A 310 1.54 -23.82 -11.75
CA ASN A 310 0.12 -24.14 -11.90
C ASN A 310 -0.22 -24.74 -13.28
N LEU A 311 0.33 -24.18 -14.35
CA LEU A 311 0.10 -24.62 -15.72
C LEU A 311 0.98 -25.81 -16.14
N ARG A 312 1.88 -26.27 -15.27
CA ARG A 312 2.86 -27.35 -15.52
C ARG A 312 3.73 -27.10 -16.75
N LEU A 313 4.30 -25.91 -16.83
CA LEU A 313 5.19 -25.44 -17.88
C LEU A 313 6.66 -25.73 -17.56
#